data_16fd19f7aa0023a096392fbe23b58412
#
_entry.id   16fd19f7aa0023a096392fbe23b58412
#
_cell.length_a   1.000
_cell.length_b   1.000
_cell.length_c   1.000
_cell.angle_alpha   90.00
_cell.angle_beta   90.00
_cell.angle_gamma   90.00
#
_symmetry.space_group_name_H-M   'P 1'
#
loop_
_entity.id
_entity.type
_entity.pdbx_description
1 polymer ?
#
loop_
_entity_poly.entity_id
_entity_poly.type
_entity_poly.pdbx_seq_one_letter_code
_entity_poly.pdbx_strand_id
1 'polypeptide(L)'
;ASLCIKSGNAALLRGGHAAERTNAATLNIIADVLHEHGYDAALIASVDEYGRQGANAMMQAQGHIDLLIPRGGAGLIQAVVQNSKVPVIETGAGNVHIYVDRTGDQNKAIPIILNAKTQRVGVCNATEKLLVHSDIAEAFLPQIATALAAADVEVHADEQAYEIIDKTGIDLSLIHI
;
A
#
# COMPACT_ATOMS: atom_id res chain seq x y z
N ALA A 1 10.10 -12.67 -6.52
CA ALA A 1 10.92 -13.84 -6.90
C ALA A 1 10.27 -14.65 -8.02
N SER A 2 9.07 -15.22 -7.86
CA SER A 2 8.44 -16.12 -8.86
C SER A 2 8.27 -15.48 -10.24
N LEU A 3 7.88 -14.20 -10.33
CA LEU A 3 7.76 -13.48 -11.59
C LEU A 3 9.11 -13.28 -12.26
N CYS A 4 10.17 -13.03 -11.49
CA CYS A 4 11.52 -12.92 -12.03
C CYS A 4 11.97 -14.23 -12.69
N ILE A 5 11.85 -15.36 -12.00
CA ILE A 5 12.18 -16.67 -12.55
C ILE A 5 11.38 -16.96 -13.82
N LYS A 6 10.05 -16.73 -13.79
CA LYS A 6 9.19 -16.95 -14.96
C LYS A 6 9.57 -16.12 -16.19
N SER A 7 10.13 -14.94 -15.98
CA SER A 7 10.56 -14.03 -17.05
C SER A 7 12.05 -14.14 -17.38
N GLY A 8 12.77 -15.12 -16.81
CA GLY A 8 14.19 -15.35 -17.08
C GLY A 8 15.12 -14.34 -16.38
N ASN A 9 14.68 -13.71 -15.31
CA ASN A 9 15.47 -12.76 -14.54
C ASN A 9 15.90 -13.35 -13.19
N ALA A 10 17.11 -13.02 -12.76
CA ALA A 10 17.52 -13.19 -11.37
C ALA A 10 16.88 -12.13 -10.46
N ALA A 11 16.80 -12.39 -9.16
CA ALA A 11 16.34 -11.40 -8.19
C ALA A 11 17.28 -11.34 -6.99
N LEU A 12 17.80 -10.15 -6.73
CA LEU A 12 18.53 -9.83 -5.52
C LEU A 12 17.58 -9.11 -4.54
N LEU A 13 17.36 -9.70 -3.39
CA LEU A 13 16.34 -9.25 -2.43
C LEU A 13 16.97 -8.52 -1.24
N ARG A 14 16.23 -7.58 -0.68
CA ARG A 14 16.49 -6.98 0.61
C ARG A 14 15.18 -6.87 1.40
N GLY A 15 15.05 -7.61 2.46
CA GLY A 15 13.88 -7.63 3.33
C GLY A 15 13.93 -6.62 4.47
N GLY A 16 12.83 -6.48 5.19
CA GLY A 16 12.76 -5.71 6.43
C GLY A 16 13.33 -6.50 7.62
N HIS A 17 13.96 -5.82 8.57
CA HIS A 17 14.55 -6.44 9.76
C HIS A 17 13.54 -7.29 10.59
N ALA A 18 12.28 -6.83 10.66
CA ALA A 18 11.25 -7.56 11.40
C ALA A 18 10.96 -8.99 10.85
N ALA A 19 11.25 -9.22 9.55
CA ALA A 19 11.02 -10.50 8.89
C ALA A 19 12.30 -11.28 8.57
N GLU A 20 13.45 -10.87 9.08
CA GLU A 20 14.77 -11.40 8.73
C GLU A 20 14.87 -12.93 8.82
N ARG A 21 14.41 -13.51 9.93
CA ARG A 21 14.42 -14.96 10.12
C ARG A 21 13.51 -15.70 9.12
N THR A 22 12.33 -15.15 8.88
CA THR A 22 11.36 -15.70 7.91
C THR A 22 11.91 -15.61 6.49
N ASN A 23 12.53 -14.48 6.15
CA ASN A 23 13.18 -14.28 4.85
C ASN A 23 14.29 -15.30 4.63
N ALA A 24 15.20 -15.47 5.62
CA ALA A 24 16.30 -16.43 5.54
C ALA A 24 15.79 -17.87 5.36
N ALA A 25 14.80 -18.29 6.15
CA ALA A 25 14.21 -19.62 6.03
C ALA A 25 13.56 -19.84 4.64
N THR A 26 12.84 -18.82 4.14
CA THR A 26 12.19 -18.87 2.82
C THR A 26 13.22 -18.97 1.70
N LEU A 27 14.32 -18.21 1.79
CA LEU A 27 15.36 -18.23 0.78
C LEU A 27 16.11 -19.57 0.75
N ASN A 28 16.37 -20.18 1.91
CA ASN A 28 16.96 -21.51 1.97
C ASN A 28 16.10 -22.55 1.24
N ILE A 29 14.78 -22.55 1.51
CA ILE A 29 13.86 -23.47 0.82
C ILE A 29 13.88 -23.23 -0.70
N ILE A 30 13.88 -21.95 -1.13
CA ILE A 30 13.95 -21.62 -2.57
C ILE A 30 15.27 -22.11 -3.18
N ALA A 31 16.40 -21.93 -2.48
CA ALA A 31 17.71 -22.37 -2.94
C ALA A 31 17.77 -23.89 -3.09
N ASP A 32 17.24 -24.64 -2.11
CA ASP A 32 17.17 -26.10 -2.16
C ASP A 32 16.36 -26.58 -3.37
N VAL A 33 15.16 -25.99 -3.59
CA VAL A 33 14.30 -26.34 -4.73
C VAL A 33 14.96 -25.99 -6.06
N LEU A 34 15.62 -24.84 -6.16
CA LEU A 34 16.38 -24.48 -7.39
C LEU A 34 17.46 -25.49 -7.69
N HIS A 35 18.23 -25.88 -6.66
CA HIS A 35 19.30 -26.88 -6.79
C HIS A 35 18.74 -28.25 -7.20
N GLU A 36 17.66 -28.74 -6.58
CA GLU A 36 16.99 -29.99 -6.93
C GLU A 36 16.55 -30.05 -8.40
N HIS A 37 16.22 -28.90 -8.98
CA HIS A 37 15.80 -28.78 -10.37
C HIS A 37 16.93 -28.39 -11.33
N GLY A 38 18.19 -28.40 -10.87
CA GLY A 38 19.37 -28.14 -11.70
C GLY A 38 19.60 -26.65 -12.03
N TYR A 39 19.00 -25.73 -11.24
CA TYR A 39 19.22 -24.30 -11.36
C TYR A 39 20.25 -23.80 -10.34
N ASP A 40 20.89 -22.69 -10.66
CA ASP A 40 21.78 -22.00 -9.73
C ASP A 40 20.95 -21.34 -8.62
N ALA A 41 21.29 -21.61 -7.36
CA ALA A 41 20.65 -20.99 -6.20
C ALA A 41 20.82 -19.46 -6.19
N ALA A 42 21.87 -18.93 -6.83
CA ALA A 42 22.09 -17.48 -6.96
C ALA A 42 21.04 -16.74 -7.81
N LEU A 43 20.17 -17.46 -8.53
CA LEU A 43 19.03 -16.82 -9.22
C LEU A 43 18.13 -16.02 -8.29
N ILE A 44 18.01 -16.44 -7.03
CA ILE A 44 17.27 -15.70 -5.99
C ILE A 44 18.18 -15.59 -4.77
N ALA A 45 18.81 -14.44 -4.62
CA ALA A 45 19.73 -14.14 -3.53
C ALA A 45 19.24 -13.00 -2.64
N SER A 46 19.87 -12.77 -1.49
CA SER A 46 19.57 -11.67 -0.58
C SER A 46 20.83 -10.96 -0.10
N VAL A 47 20.67 -9.69 0.23
CA VAL A 47 21.69 -8.88 0.92
C VAL A 47 21.27 -8.54 2.36
N ASP A 48 20.34 -9.29 2.94
CA ASP A 48 19.81 -9.03 4.29
C ASP A 48 20.90 -9.02 5.36
N GLU A 49 21.91 -9.90 5.24
CA GLU A 49 23.05 -9.98 6.14
C GLU A 49 23.88 -8.68 6.22
N TYR A 50 23.86 -7.87 5.18
CA TYR A 50 24.57 -6.58 5.10
C TYR A 50 23.70 -5.40 5.55
N GLY A 51 22.45 -5.61 5.94
CA GLY A 51 21.54 -4.61 6.47
C GLY A 51 21.40 -3.38 5.57
N ARG A 52 21.62 -2.18 6.13
CA ARG A 52 21.57 -0.91 5.38
C ARG A 52 22.71 -0.76 4.37
N GLN A 53 23.87 -1.34 4.65
CA GLN A 53 25.01 -1.28 3.73
C GLN A 53 24.69 -2.06 2.43
N GLY A 54 24.03 -3.23 2.55
CA GLY A 54 23.56 -3.99 1.39
C GLY A 54 22.56 -3.20 0.54
N ALA A 55 21.59 -2.51 1.15
CA ALA A 55 20.67 -1.65 0.42
C ALA A 55 21.39 -0.51 -0.32
N ASN A 56 22.35 0.13 0.32
CA ASN A 56 23.16 1.20 -0.31
C ASN A 56 24.01 0.65 -1.45
N ALA A 57 24.60 -0.52 -1.28
CA ALA A 57 25.38 -1.18 -2.34
C ALA A 57 24.51 -1.48 -3.57
N MET A 58 23.28 -2.00 -3.36
CA MET A 58 22.33 -2.22 -4.46
C MET A 58 22.02 -0.93 -5.24
N MET A 59 21.78 0.19 -4.55
CA MET A 59 21.52 1.48 -5.20
C MET A 59 22.71 2.00 -6.04
N GLN A 60 23.95 1.60 -5.70
CA GLN A 60 25.16 2.03 -6.39
C GLN A 60 25.66 0.99 -7.44
N ALA A 61 25.03 -0.17 -7.55
CA ALA A 61 25.46 -1.30 -8.36
C ALA A 61 25.09 -1.14 -9.85
N GLN A 62 25.30 0.03 -10.43
CA GLN A 62 25.09 0.29 -11.86
C GLN A 62 25.97 -0.65 -12.71
N GLY A 63 25.38 -1.28 -13.72
CA GLY A 63 26.05 -2.28 -14.56
C GLY A 63 26.07 -3.70 -13.99
N HIS A 64 25.61 -3.89 -12.73
CA HIS A 64 25.44 -5.19 -12.09
C HIS A 64 23.96 -5.48 -11.77
N ILE A 65 23.19 -4.44 -11.53
CA ILE A 65 21.74 -4.49 -11.33
C ILE A 65 21.10 -3.63 -12.41
N ASP A 66 20.15 -4.21 -13.16
CA ASP A 66 19.45 -3.53 -14.26
C ASP A 66 18.31 -2.66 -13.75
N LEU A 67 17.65 -3.08 -12.65
CA LEU A 67 16.43 -2.45 -12.16
C LEU A 67 16.26 -2.62 -10.65
N LEU A 68 15.91 -1.54 -9.94
CA LEU A 68 15.47 -1.55 -8.57
C LEU A 68 13.95 -1.34 -8.46
N ILE A 69 13.31 -2.13 -7.61
CA ILE A 69 11.88 -2.01 -7.31
C ILE A 69 11.72 -1.87 -5.79
N PRO A 70 11.76 -0.63 -5.25
CA PRO A 70 11.61 -0.41 -3.82
C PRO A 70 10.18 -0.70 -3.36
N ARG A 71 10.06 -1.37 -2.21
CA ARG A 71 8.81 -1.63 -1.52
C ARG A 71 8.96 -1.24 -0.06
N GLY A 72 8.06 -0.37 0.43
CA GLY A 72 8.10 0.10 1.81
C GLY A 72 7.41 1.43 1.99
N GLY A 73 7.66 2.10 3.10
CA GLY A 73 7.13 3.44 3.37
C GLY A 73 7.71 4.51 2.45
N ALA A 74 7.01 5.64 2.33
CA ALA A 74 7.35 6.74 1.43
C ALA A 74 8.81 7.24 1.59
N GLY A 75 9.32 7.33 2.82
CA GLY A 75 10.69 7.76 3.09
C GLY A 75 11.75 6.82 2.50
N LEU A 76 11.51 5.49 2.53
CA LEU A 76 12.40 4.53 1.89
C LEU A 76 12.38 4.68 0.37
N ILE A 77 11.18 4.78 -0.20
CA ILE A 77 11.00 4.91 -1.65
C ILE A 77 11.70 6.19 -2.14
N GLN A 78 11.47 7.32 -1.49
CA GLN A 78 12.14 8.58 -1.82
C GLN A 78 13.67 8.50 -1.70
N ALA A 79 14.17 7.86 -0.63
CA ALA A 79 15.61 7.68 -0.46
C ALA A 79 16.23 6.86 -1.60
N VAL A 80 15.55 5.80 -2.05
CA VAL A 80 16.01 5.00 -3.19
C VAL A 80 15.99 5.83 -4.48
N VAL A 81 14.89 6.52 -4.77
CA VAL A 81 14.75 7.35 -6.00
C VAL A 81 15.81 8.44 -6.07
N GLN A 82 16.10 9.10 -4.93
CA GLN A 82 17.05 10.21 -4.90
C GLN A 82 18.53 9.77 -4.95
N ASN A 83 18.84 8.56 -4.43
CA ASN A 83 20.22 8.14 -4.24
C ASN A 83 20.66 6.99 -5.17
N SER A 84 19.74 6.39 -5.93
CA SER A 84 20.07 5.28 -6.81
C SER A 84 20.73 5.75 -8.10
N LYS A 85 21.81 5.03 -8.50
CA LYS A 85 22.39 5.10 -9.84
C LYS A 85 21.81 4.03 -10.77
N VAL A 86 21.12 3.05 -10.21
CA VAL A 86 20.40 2.01 -10.94
C VAL A 86 19.01 2.55 -11.28
N PRO A 87 18.45 2.27 -12.47
CA PRO A 87 17.07 2.63 -12.80
C PRO A 87 16.08 2.12 -11.74
N VAL A 88 15.07 2.94 -11.40
CA VAL A 88 14.10 2.62 -10.35
C VAL A 88 12.69 2.62 -10.93
N ILE A 89 11.92 1.57 -10.63
CA ILE A 89 10.45 1.58 -10.76
C ILE A 89 9.86 1.67 -9.37
N GLU A 90 9.33 2.84 -9.04
CA GLU A 90 8.68 3.06 -7.75
C GLU A 90 7.16 2.88 -7.82
N THR A 91 6.58 2.54 -6.67
CA THR A 91 5.14 2.60 -6.46
C THR A 91 4.86 3.80 -5.57
N GLY A 92 4.00 4.72 -6.00
CA GLY A 92 3.53 5.82 -5.18
C GLY A 92 2.71 5.34 -3.96
N ALA A 93 2.39 6.26 -3.06
CA ALA A 93 1.40 6.02 -2.01
C ALA A 93 0.02 5.85 -2.66
N GLY A 94 -0.68 4.78 -2.29
CA GLY A 94 -2.07 4.61 -2.68
C GLY A 94 -2.92 5.66 -1.96
N ASN A 95 -3.85 6.28 -2.67
CA ASN A 95 -4.87 7.15 -2.12
C ASN A 95 -6.21 6.75 -2.72
N VAL A 96 -6.89 5.83 -2.05
CA VAL A 96 -8.07 5.16 -2.61
C VAL A 96 -9.30 6.01 -2.39
N HIS A 97 -9.98 6.32 -3.49
CA HIS A 97 -11.17 7.14 -3.49
C HIS A 97 -12.39 6.31 -3.86
N ILE A 98 -13.52 6.55 -3.19
CA ILE A 98 -14.84 6.14 -3.63
C ILE A 98 -15.64 7.41 -3.94
N TYR A 99 -16.24 7.47 -5.12
CA TYR A 99 -17.16 8.54 -5.51
C TYR A 99 -18.59 8.00 -5.58
N VAL A 100 -19.50 8.65 -4.87
CA VAL A 100 -20.93 8.35 -4.91
C VAL A 100 -21.62 9.42 -5.74
N ASP A 101 -21.97 9.05 -6.97
CA ASP A 101 -22.68 9.91 -7.91
C ASP A 101 -24.16 10.07 -7.51
N ARG A 102 -24.81 11.16 -7.96
CA ARG A 102 -26.23 11.42 -7.73
C ARG A 102 -27.15 10.31 -8.23
N THR A 103 -26.72 9.55 -9.24
CA THR A 103 -27.46 8.43 -9.80
C THR A 103 -27.14 7.10 -9.12
N GLY A 104 -26.19 7.09 -8.16
CA GLY A 104 -25.76 5.90 -7.44
C GLY A 104 -26.83 5.36 -6.50
N ASP A 105 -26.93 4.05 -6.41
CA ASP A 105 -27.77 3.37 -5.41
C ASP A 105 -27.15 3.53 -4.01
N GLN A 106 -27.68 4.45 -3.22
CA GLN A 106 -27.17 4.76 -1.86
C GLN A 106 -27.20 3.55 -0.93
N ASN A 107 -28.22 2.67 -1.07
CA ASN A 107 -28.33 1.46 -0.26
C ASN A 107 -27.20 0.45 -0.53
N LYS A 108 -26.68 0.42 -1.76
CA LYS A 108 -25.51 -0.37 -2.13
C LYS A 108 -24.20 0.33 -1.78
N ALA A 109 -24.16 1.65 -1.86
CA ALA A 109 -22.96 2.44 -1.58
C ALA A 109 -22.48 2.27 -0.13
N ILE A 110 -23.40 2.32 0.84
CA ILE A 110 -23.06 2.19 2.27
C ILE A 110 -22.28 0.89 2.60
N PRO A 111 -22.79 -0.32 2.30
CA PRO A 111 -22.05 -1.54 2.61
C PRO A 111 -20.75 -1.67 1.81
N ILE A 112 -20.68 -1.14 0.58
CA ILE A 112 -19.44 -1.12 -0.20
C ILE A 112 -18.37 -0.25 0.48
N ILE A 113 -18.72 0.95 0.93
CA ILE A 113 -17.81 1.86 1.62
C ILE A 113 -17.33 1.25 2.95
N LEU A 114 -18.26 0.72 3.75
CA LEU A 114 -17.93 0.06 5.00
C LEU A 114 -16.96 -1.09 4.78
N ASN A 115 -17.26 -2.01 3.85
CA ASN A 115 -16.38 -3.13 3.55
C ASN A 115 -15.00 -2.65 3.06
N ALA A 116 -14.96 -1.69 2.14
CA ALA A 116 -13.72 -1.16 1.59
C ALA A 116 -12.83 -0.47 2.66
N LYS A 117 -13.42 0.09 3.71
CA LYS A 117 -12.71 0.73 4.81
C LYS A 117 -12.33 -0.24 5.91
N THR A 118 -13.23 -1.15 6.32
CA THR A 118 -13.11 -1.88 7.59
C THR A 118 -12.64 -3.33 7.46
N GLN A 119 -12.77 -3.95 6.28
CA GLN A 119 -12.40 -5.35 6.08
C GLN A 119 -10.91 -5.61 6.39
N ARG A 120 -10.01 -4.73 5.93
CA ARG A 120 -8.57 -4.82 6.18
C ARG A 120 -7.91 -3.45 6.00
N VAL A 121 -7.80 -2.71 7.06
CA VAL A 121 -7.32 -1.32 7.04
C VAL A 121 -5.85 -1.14 6.63
N GLY A 122 -5.01 -2.15 6.81
CA GLY A 122 -3.57 -2.08 6.52
C GLY A 122 -3.18 -2.40 5.09
N VAL A 123 -4.13 -2.56 4.15
CA VAL A 123 -3.82 -2.83 2.74
C VAL A 123 -3.89 -1.55 1.90
N CYS A 124 -3.09 -1.53 0.82
CA CYS A 124 -2.96 -0.36 -0.05
C CYS A 124 -4.22 0.01 -0.85
N ASN A 125 -5.23 -0.86 -0.88
CA ASN A 125 -6.53 -0.63 -1.52
C ASN A 125 -7.69 -0.41 -0.52
N ALA A 126 -7.40 -0.24 0.78
CA ALA A 126 -8.40 0.22 1.73
C ALA A 126 -8.81 1.67 1.41
N THR A 127 -10.10 1.97 1.49
CA THR A 127 -10.61 3.31 1.17
C THR A 127 -10.09 4.35 2.17
N GLU A 128 -9.60 5.47 1.65
CA GLU A 128 -9.12 6.60 2.44
C GLU A 128 -10.00 7.84 2.26
N LYS A 129 -10.54 8.05 1.05
CA LYS A 129 -11.36 9.21 0.74
C LYS A 129 -12.71 8.82 0.17
N LEU A 130 -13.73 9.51 0.64
CA LEU A 130 -15.09 9.43 0.14
C LEU A 130 -15.47 10.78 -0.49
N LEU A 131 -15.86 10.74 -1.76
CA LEU A 131 -16.39 11.89 -2.49
C LEU A 131 -17.88 11.65 -2.73
N VAL A 132 -18.70 12.65 -2.46
CA VAL A 132 -20.17 12.57 -2.59
C VAL A 132 -20.67 13.71 -3.46
N HIS A 133 -21.51 13.39 -4.44
CA HIS A 133 -22.13 14.42 -5.28
C HIS A 133 -22.99 15.37 -4.43
N SER A 134 -22.89 16.67 -4.65
CA SER A 134 -23.56 17.70 -3.85
C SER A 134 -25.08 17.51 -3.74
N ASP A 135 -25.74 17.07 -4.83
CA ASP A 135 -27.21 16.89 -4.87
C ASP A 135 -27.72 15.81 -3.89
N ILE A 136 -26.85 14.89 -3.47
CA ILE A 136 -27.21 13.82 -2.53
C ILE A 136 -26.55 13.97 -1.17
N ALA A 137 -25.66 14.95 -0.99
CA ALA A 137 -24.86 15.10 0.22
C ALA A 137 -25.72 15.23 1.49
N GLU A 138 -26.74 16.09 1.48
CA GLU A 138 -27.63 16.30 2.63
C GLU A 138 -28.34 15.01 3.08
N ALA A 139 -28.69 14.12 2.17
CA ALA A 139 -29.39 12.87 2.49
C ALA A 139 -28.42 11.72 2.81
N PHE A 140 -27.29 11.65 2.13
CA PHE A 140 -26.38 10.50 2.18
C PHE A 140 -25.31 10.62 3.27
N LEU A 141 -24.72 11.81 3.47
CA LEU A 141 -23.63 12.00 4.43
C LEU A 141 -24.03 11.63 5.87
N PRO A 142 -25.21 11.98 6.41
CA PRO A 142 -25.62 11.55 7.74
C PRO A 142 -25.69 10.04 7.89
N GLN A 143 -26.16 9.33 6.87
CA GLN A 143 -26.31 7.89 6.91
C GLN A 143 -24.95 7.17 6.90
N ILE A 144 -24.05 7.58 5.99
CA ILE A 144 -22.71 6.95 5.91
C ILE A 144 -21.85 7.31 7.12
N ALA A 145 -21.93 8.54 7.66
CA ALA A 145 -21.22 8.93 8.86
C ALA A 145 -21.67 8.12 10.08
N THR A 146 -22.99 7.91 10.25
CA THR A 146 -23.53 7.04 11.30
C THR A 146 -23.00 5.61 11.17
N ALA A 147 -22.96 5.07 9.95
CA ALA A 147 -22.48 3.72 9.69
C ALA A 147 -20.98 3.57 9.95
N LEU A 148 -20.18 4.58 9.59
CA LEU A 148 -18.73 4.61 9.84
C LEU A 148 -18.42 4.75 11.33
N ALA A 149 -19.12 5.63 12.05
CA ALA A 149 -19.00 5.79 13.50
C ALA A 149 -19.35 4.49 14.26
N ALA A 150 -20.41 3.78 13.85
CA ALA A 150 -20.77 2.49 14.41
C ALA A 150 -19.72 1.39 14.18
N ALA A 151 -18.80 1.59 13.21
CA ALA A 151 -17.66 0.72 12.92
C ALA A 151 -16.33 1.24 13.48
N ASP A 152 -16.35 2.17 14.45
CA ASP A 152 -15.18 2.81 15.07
C ASP A 152 -14.24 3.49 14.06
N VAL A 153 -14.80 4.05 12.98
CA VAL A 153 -14.06 4.81 11.98
C VAL A 153 -14.19 6.30 12.27
N GLU A 154 -13.08 6.95 12.56
CA GLU A 154 -13.01 8.41 12.66
C GLU A 154 -13.20 9.05 11.28
N VAL A 155 -14.11 10.03 11.19
CA VAL A 155 -14.41 10.74 9.94
C VAL A 155 -13.83 12.15 10.01
N HIS A 156 -12.97 12.47 9.04
CA HIS A 156 -12.46 13.81 8.80
C HIS A 156 -13.20 14.42 7.62
N ALA A 157 -13.88 15.53 7.83
CA ALA A 157 -14.76 16.15 6.85
C ALA A 157 -14.25 17.53 6.42
N ASP A 158 -14.52 17.93 5.17
CA ASP A 158 -14.40 19.32 4.74
C ASP A 158 -15.53 20.18 5.37
N GLU A 159 -15.45 21.49 5.20
CA GLU A 159 -16.40 22.42 5.82
C GLU A 159 -17.85 22.11 5.47
N GLN A 160 -18.14 21.78 4.21
CA GLN A 160 -19.51 21.53 3.75
C GLN A 160 -20.06 20.21 4.30
N ALA A 161 -19.26 19.15 4.23
CA ALA A 161 -19.62 17.85 4.79
C ALA A 161 -19.74 17.93 6.31
N TYR A 162 -18.86 18.68 6.98
CA TYR A 162 -18.90 18.89 8.43
C TYR A 162 -20.23 19.53 8.85
N GLU A 163 -20.66 20.62 8.21
CA GLU A 163 -21.93 21.30 8.54
C GLU A 163 -23.16 20.40 8.37
N ILE A 164 -23.12 19.45 7.42
CA ILE A 164 -24.20 18.50 7.21
C ILE A 164 -24.21 17.43 8.29
N ILE A 165 -23.04 16.88 8.65
CA ILE A 165 -22.92 15.74 9.56
C ILE A 165 -22.99 16.19 11.02
N ASP A 166 -22.48 17.37 11.39
CA ASP A 166 -22.51 17.92 12.75
C ASP A 166 -23.94 17.98 13.34
N LYS A 167 -24.93 18.21 12.48
CA LYS A 167 -26.36 18.18 12.85
C LYS A 167 -26.81 16.81 13.39
N THR A 168 -26.06 15.75 13.15
CA THR A 168 -26.37 14.40 13.63
C THR A 168 -25.81 14.09 15.03
N GLY A 169 -24.93 14.95 15.57
CA GLY A 169 -24.25 14.75 16.85
C GLY A 169 -23.16 13.68 16.84
N ILE A 170 -22.70 13.28 15.66
CA ILE A 170 -21.56 12.37 15.49
C ILE A 170 -20.27 13.14 15.72
N ASP A 171 -19.34 12.57 16.49
CA ASP A 171 -18.02 13.16 16.71
C ASP A 171 -17.21 13.14 15.39
N LEU A 172 -16.78 14.32 14.98
CA LEU A 172 -16.09 14.56 13.71
C LEU A 172 -14.84 15.38 13.92
N SER A 173 -13.82 15.11 13.12
CA SER A 173 -12.67 15.98 12.96
C SER A 173 -12.80 16.84 11.70
N LEU A 174 -12.65 18.17 11.84
CA LEU A 174 -12.62 19.09 10.70
C LEU A 174 -11.23 19.08 10.06
N ILE A 175 -11.19 18.86 8.75
CA ILE A 175 -9.94 19.06 7.96
C ILE A 175 -10.01 20.44 7.32
N HIS A 176 -9.08 21.32 7.69
CA HIS A 176 -8.79 22.52 6.93
C HIS A 176 -7.84 22.15 5.78
N ILE A 177 -8.32 22.22 4.56
CA ILE A 177 -7.53 22.03 3.33
C ILE A 177 -6.99 23.39 2.88
#